data_b4ca6bb484f7b99e07d541bbe381399a
#
_entry.id   b4ca6bb484f7b99e07d541bbe381399a
#
_cell.length_a   1.000
_cell.length_b   1.000
_cell.length_c   1.000
_cell.angle_alpha   90.00
_cell.angle_beta   90.00
_cell.angle_gamma   90.00
#
_symmetry.space_group_name_H-M   'P 1'
#
loop_
_entity.id
_entity.type
_entity.pdbx_description
1 polymer ?
#
loop_
_entity_poly.entity_id
_entity_poly.type
_entity_poly.pdbx_seq_one_letter_code
_entity_poly.pdbx_strand_id
1 'polypeptide(L)'
;MSRIKYGIDLGTTNSAIAEISKGVSLIIKNSFQKDTTPSCIGFSKKKGVLSGDRAYNQLKGDKKRALMTGKDQGSNFFLEFKRTMGTDQKYHSDNMGKNYSSEELSSEVLKSLQSQVQESIKSVVITIPAMFNDNQKTATIDAANLAGFSQVELLQEPIAAATAFGVDEQAKDGNILVFDFGGGTFDVCLISIEDGIMQVKDTGGDVWLGGKNLDEAIIDKIILPWVKKNFKIDSYLNDDKKSTALN
;
A
#
# COMPACT_ATOMS: atom_id res chain seq x y z
N MET A 1 6.52 -13.84 -27.11
CA MET A 1 5.89 -13.53 -25.79
C MET A 1 4.98 -12.34 -25.98
N SER A 2 3.74 -12.37 -25.51
CA SER A 2 2.86 -11.19 -25.53
C SER A 2 3.45 -10.15 -24.55
N ARG A 3 3.55 -8.90 -25.01
CA ARG A 3 4.07 -7.80 -24.19
C ARG A 3 3.09 -7.56 -23.05
N ILE A 4 3.57 -7.54 -21.79
CA ILE A 4 2.70 -7.21 -20.65
C ILE A 4 2.28 -5.75 -20.77
N LYS A 5 0.96 -5.51 -20.68
CA LYS A 5 0.35 -4.21 -20.94
C LYS A 5 0.04 -3.44 -19.64
N TYR A 6 -0.11 -4.16 -18.53
CA TYR A 6 -0.55 -3.62 -17.25
C TYR A 6 0.56 -3.63 -16.22
N GLY A 7 0.66 -2.54 -15.46
CA GLY A 7 1.51 -2.41 -14.29
C GLY A 7 0.69 -2.06 -13.05
N ILE A 8 1.05 -2.65 -11.92
CA ILE A 8 0.45 -2.36 -10.62
C ILE A 8 1.54 -1.89 -9.66
N ASP A 9 1.32 -0.73 -9.05
CA ASP A 9 2.00 -0.35 -7.82
C ASP A 9 1.19 -0.87 -6.64
N LEU A 10 1.70 -1.90 -5.98
CA LEU A 10 1.08 -2.49 -4.78
C LEU A 10 1.67 -1.85 -3.53
N GLY A 11 1.24 -0.64 -3.20
CA GLY A 11 1.78 0.14 -2.08
C GLY A 11 1.25 -0.27 -0.70
N THR A 12 2.00 0.06 0.35
CA THR A 12 1.61 -0.20 1.76
C THR A 12 0.33 0.55 2.15
N THR A 13 0.20 1.80 1.70
CA THR A 13 -0.93 2.68 2.04
C THR A 13 -1.92 2.82 0.90
N ASN A 14 -1.42 3.04 -0.31
CA ASN A 14 -2.21 3.18 -1.52
C ASN A 14 -1.61 2.35 -2.63
N SER A 15 -2.45 1.87 -3.52
CA SER A 15 -2.07 1.11 -4.71
C SER A 15 -2.64 1.76 -5.97
N ALA A 16 -2.02 1.52 -7.10
CA ALA A 16 -2.46 2.03 -8.39
C ALA A 16 -2.32 0.98 -9.49
N ILE A 17 -3.10 1.10 -10.54
CA ILE A 17 -2.98 0.30 -11.77
C ILE A 17 -2.86 1.23 -12.97
N ALA A 18 -1.97 0.89 -13.88
CA ALA A 18 -1.78 1.61 -15.13
C ALA A 18 -1.74 0.65 -16.31
N GLU A 19 -2.06 1.17 -17.49
CA GLU A 19 -1.89 0.46 -18.76
C GLU A 19 -0.96 1.23 -19.70
N ILE A 20 -0.27 0.50 -20.56
CA ILE A 20 0.43 1.09 -21.72
C ILE A 20 -0.51 1.07 -22.90
N SER A 21 -0.94 2.25 -23.35
CA SER A 21 -1.76 2.44 -24.53
C SER A 21 -1.04 3.34 -25.53
N LYS A 22 -0.80 2.81 -26.75
CA LYS A 22 -0.08 3.53 -27.82
C LYS A 22 1.29 4.09 -27.40
N GLY A 23 2.01 3.36 -26.54
CA GLY A 23 3.32 3.78 -26.06
C GLY A 23 3.32 4.78 -24.91
N VAL A 24 2.14 5.15 -24.40
CA VAL A 24 1.98 6.07 -23.26
C VAL A 24 1.43 5.29 -22.08
N SER A 25 2.01 5.51 -20.89
CA SER A 25 1.50 4.96 -19.63
C SER A 25 0.32 5.82 -19.15
N LEU A 26 -0.80 5.18 -18.85
CA LEU A 26 -2.02 5.82 -18.38
C LEU A 26 -2.49 5.16 -17.08
N ILE A 27 -2.63 5.95 -16.02
CA ILE A 27 -3.21 5.46 -14.76
C ILE A 27 -4.71 5.25 -14.95
N ILE A 28 -5.19 4.09 -14.53
CA ILE A 28 -6.61 3.74 -14.56
C ILE A 28 -7.25 4.22 -13.26
N LYS A 29 -8.19 5.15 -13.39
CA LYS A 29 -8.87 5.74 -12.24
C LYS A 29 -9.83 4.74 -11.59
N ASN A 30 -9.89 4.79 -10.28
CA ASN A 30 -10.84 3.98 -9.52
C ASN A 30 -12.29 4.51 -9.65
N SER A 31 -13.26 3.80 -9.03
CA SER A 31 -14.67 4.20 -9.06
C SER A 31 -14.98 5.56 -8.39
N PHE A 32 -14.02 6.15 -7.68
CA PHE A 32 -14.09 7.49 -7.09
C PHE A 32 -13.31 8.52 -7.91
N GLN A 33 -12.92 8.20 -9.14
CA GLN A 33 -12.16 9.05 -10.06
C GLN A 33 -10.78 9.47 -9.52
N LYS A 34 -10.18 8.64 -8.65
CA LYS A 34 -8.85 8.85 -8.10
C LYS A 34 -7.82 7.98 -8.83
N ASP A 35 -6.60 8.48 -8.89
CA ASP A 35 -5.46 7.77 -9.50
C ASP A 35 -4.95 6.64 -8.59
N THR A 36 -5.21 6.73 -7.29
CA THR A 36 -4.80 5.73 -6.30
C THR A 36 -6.01 5.16 -5.55
N THR A 37 -5.87 3.93 -5.10
CA THR A 37 -6.85 3.18 -4.31
C THR A 37 -6.21 2.82 -2.96
N PRO A 38 -6.83 3.16 -1.81
CA PRO A 38 -6.31 2.76 -0.51
C PRO A 38 -6.08 1.24 -0.42
N SER A 39 -4.91 0.82 0.06
CA SER A 39 -4.59 -0.58 0.35
C SER A 39 -5.29 -1.01 1.65
N CYS A 40 -6.61 -0.91 1.64
CA CYS A 40 -7.48 -1.19 2.78
C CYS A 40 -8.48 -2.28 2.40
N ILE A 41 -8.55 -3.32 3.23
CA ILE A 41 -9.50 -4.43 3.10
C ILE A 41 -10.35 -4.49 4.36
N GLY A 42 -11.65 -4.70 4.17
CA GLY A 42 -12.60 -4.87 5.26
C GLY A 42 -13.57 -6.01 5.00
N PHE A 43 -14.06 -6.61 6.07
CA PHE A 43 -15.04 -7.69 6.00
C PHE A 43 -16.35 -7.30 6.70
N SER A 44 -17.43 -7.37 5.98
CA SER A 44 -18.76 -7.03 6.45
C SER A 44 -19.69 -8.25 6.38
N LYS A 45 -20.38 -8.57 7.46
CA LYS A 45 -21.40 -9.66 7.49
C LYS A 45 -22.47 -9.51 6.40
N LYS A 46 -22.81 -8.27 6.04
CA LYS A 46 -23.88 -7.98 5.07
C LYS A 46 -23.37 -7.77 3.65
N LYS A 47 -22.15 -7.23 3.47
CA LYS A 47 -21.64 -6.78 2.17
C LYS A 47 -20.48 -7.65 1.66
N GLY A 48 -20.02 -8.64 2.45
CA GLY A 48 -18.84 -9.43 2.11
C GLY A 48 -17.56 -8.63 2.19
N VAL A 49 -16.65 -8.82 1.23
CA VAL A 49 -15.38 -8.12 1.16
C VAL A 49 -15.59 -6.68 0.71
N LEU A 50 -14.99 -5.75 1.41
CA LEU A 50 -14.88 -4.34 1.05
C LEU A 50 -13.41 -4.04 0.77
N SER A 51 -13.14 -3.24 -0.26
CA SER A 51 -11.79 -2.86 -0.67
C SER A 51 -11.69 -1.37 -0.97
N GLY A 52 -10.46 -0.85 -0.90
CA GLY A 52 -10.14 0.51 -1.30
C GLY A 52 -10.90 1.58 -0.52
N ASP A 53 -11.37 2.60 -1.22
CA ASP A 53 -12.09 3.73 -0.64
C ASP A 53 -13.33 3.32 0.15
N ARG A 54 -14.04 2.26 -0.28
CA ARG A 54 -15.22 1.77 0.45
C ARG A 54 -14.85 1.22 1.82
N ALA A 55 -13.80 0.40 1.89
CA ALA A 55 -13.29 -0.13 3.15
C ALA A 55 -12.76 0.99 4.04
N TYR A 56 -11.96 1.88 3.48
CA TYR A 56 -11.34 2.99 4.21
C TYR A 56 -12.36 3.99 4.79
N ASN A 57 -13.38 4.35 4.01
CA ASN A 57 -14.44 5.23 4.48
C ASN A 57 -15.30 4.58 5.58
N GLN A 58 -15.56 3.27 5.49
CA GLN A 58 -16.28 2.57 6.55
C GLN A 58 -15.42 2.45 7.81
N LEU A 59 -14.14 2.13 7.71
CA LEU A 59 -13.20 2.14 8.83
C LEU A 59 -13.22 3.48 9.58
N LYS A 60 -13.15 4.61 8.85
CA LYS A 60 -13.25 5.95 9.46
C LYS A 60 -14.58 6.14 10.19
N GLY A 61 -15.68 5.69 9.58
CA GLY A 61 -17.00 5.79 10.18
C GLY A 61 -17.13 4.95 11.46
N ASP A 62 -16.58 3.74 11.46
CA ASP A 62 -16.60 2.84 12.61
C ASP A 62 -15.69 3.35 13.74
N LYS A 63 -14.49 3.86 13.43
CA LYS A 63 -13.63 4.53 14.41
C LYS A 63 -14.32 5.73 15.05
N LYS A 64 -14.96 6.60 14.25
CA LYS A 64 -15.72 7.74 14.76
C LYS A 64 -16.87 7.30 15.67
N ARG A 65 -17.58 6.24 15.32
CA ARG A 65 -18.67 5.68 16.12
C ARG A 65 -18.15 5.09 17.44
N ALA A 66 -17.05 4.34 17.39
CA ALA A 66 -16.40 3.77 18.56
C ALA A 66 -16.01 4.87 19.57
N LEU A 67 -15.44 5.97 19.08
CA LEU A 67 -15.11 7.15 19.90
C LEU A 67 -16.35 7.76 20.58
N MET A 68 -17.45 7.90 19.83
CA MET A 68 -18.68 8.51 20.36
C MET A 68 -19.41 7.61 21.36
N THR A 69 -19.35 6.29 21.17
CA THR A 69 -20.12 5.33 21.95
C THR A 69 -19.32 4.61 23.02
N GLY A 70 -17.98 4.71 22.98
CA GLY A 70 -17.07 3.95 23.83
C GLY A 70 -17.08 2.43 23.53
N LYS A 71 -17.69 2.00 22.43
CA LYS A 71 -17.78 0.58 22.04
C LYS A 71 -16.86 0.31 20.86
N ASP A 72 -15.83 -0.47 21.09
CA ASP A 72 -15.04 -1.06 20.00
C ASP A 72 -15.88 -2.15 19.31
N GLN A 73 -15.86 -2.15 17.96
CA GLN A 73 -16.61 -3.13 17.15
C GLN A 73 -15.74 -4.29 16.66
N GLY A 74 -14.54 -4.42 17.20
CA GLY A 74 -13.59 -5.46 16.81
C GLY A 74 -12.86 -5.14 15.51
N SER A 75 -11.85 -5.95 15.22
CA SER A 75 -10.96 -5.76 14.06
C SER A 75 -11.55 -6.43 12.82
N ASN A 76 -12.10 -5.63 11.90
CA ASN A 76 -12.65 -6.13 10.63
C ASN A 76 -12.12 -5.37 9.42
N PHE A 77 -11.20 -4.42 9.64
CA PHE A 77 -10.55 -3.63 8.60
C PHE A 77 -9.04 -3.69 8.78
N PHE A 78 -8.33 -3.92 7.70
CA PHE A 78 -6.90 -4.20 7.69
C PHE A 78 -6.19 -3.23 6.77
N LEU A 79 -5.10 -2.69 7.27
CA LEU A 79 -4.19 -1.75 6.62
C LEU A 79 -2.76 -2.25 6.77
N GLU A 80 -1.86 -1.74 5.94
CA GLU A 80 -0.41 -1.93 6.08
C GLU A 80 0.07 -3.40 6.09
N PHE A 81 -0.76 -4.34 5.68
CA PHE A 81 -0.44 -5.77 5.67
C PHE A 81 0.69 -6.13 4.68
N LYS A 82 1.05 -5.24 3.73
CA LYS A 82 2.25 -5.40 2.89
C LYS A 82 3.53 -5.51 3.72
N ARG A 83 3.59 -4.86 4.89
CA ARG A 83 4.75 -4.92 5.80
C ARG A 83 5.03 -6.33 6.35
N THR A 84 4.03 -7.17 6.40
CA THR A 84 4.12 -8.55 6.91
C THR A 84 4.01 -9.60 5.81
N MET A 85 4.21 -9.21 4.56
CA MET A 85 4.28 -10.11 3.41
C MET A 85 5.38 -11.14 3.61
N GLY A 86 5.09 -12.42 3.34
CA GLY A 86 6.03 -13.52 3.49
C GLY A 86 6.36 -13.90 4.95
N THR A 87 5.53 -13.48 5.91
CA THR A 87 5.64 -13.86 7.33
C THR A 87 4.41 -14.66 7.77
N ASP A 88 4.49 -15.26 8.97
CA ASP A 88 3.37 -16.02 9.56
C ASP A 88 2.30 -15.14 10.20
N GLN A 89 2.38 -13.80 10.07
CA GLN A 89 1.40 -12.90 10.63
C GLN A 89 -0.01 -13.19 10.09
N LYS A 90 -0.99 -13.22 10.99
CA LYS A 90 -2.40 -13.41 10.65
C LYS A 90 -3.25 -12.26 11.15
N TYR A 91 -4.28 -11.97 10.39
CA TYR A 91 -5.25 -10.89 10.60
C TYR A 91 -6.62 -11.50 10.84
N HIS A 92 -7.11 -11.44 12.08
CA HIS A 92 -8.40 -12.03 12.43
C HIS A 92 -9.55 -11.10 12.06
N SER A 93 -10.58 -11.63 11.39
CA SER A 93 -11.83 -10.92 11.17
C SER A 93 -12.94 -11.53 12.04
N ASP A 94 -13.43 -10.74 13.00
CA ASP A 94 -14.56 -11.15 13.86
C ASP A 94 -15.85 -11.37 13.05
N ASN A 95 -16.04 -10.59 11.99
CA ASN A 95 -17.21 -10.71 11.13
C ASN A 95 -17.24 -12.03 10.34
N MET A 96 -16.08 -12.54 9.97
CA MET A 96 -15.94 -13.78 9.20
C MET A 96 -15.55 -14.98 10.05
N GLY A 97 -15.11 -14.77 11.31
CA GLY A 97 -14.58 -15.81 12.18
C GLY A 97 -13.37 -16.53 11.58
N LYS A 98 -12.57 -15.81 10.78
CA LYS A 98 -11.46 -16.38 10.02
C LYS A 98 -10.22 -15.49 10.12
N ASN A 99 -9.04 -16.14 10.09
CA ASN A 99 -7.74 -15.48 9.96
C ASN A 99 -7.36 -15.39 8.48
N TYR A 100 -6.77 -14.26 8.12
CA TYR A 100 -6.27 -13.98 6.78
C TYR A 100 -4.75 -13.75 6.83
N SER A 101 -4.04 -14.19 5.81
CA SER A 101 -2.63 -13.85 5.63
C SER A 101 -2.48 -12.51 4.90
N SER A 102 -1.25 -11.98 4.87
CA SER A 102 -0.92 -10.79 4.10
C SER A 102 -1.16 -10.99 2.61
N GLU A 103 -0.88 -12.18 2.09
CA GLU A 103 -1.09 -12.58 0.70
C GLU A 103 -2.59 -12.60 0.36
N GLU A 104 -3.42 -13.16 1.23
CA GLU A 104 -4.88 -13.17 1.05
C GLU A 104 -5.44 -11.74 1.02
N LEU A 105 -5.01 -10.87 1.94
CA LEU A 105 -5.44 -9.46 1.95
C LEU A 105 -4.93 -8.69 0.73
N SER A 106 -3.67 -8.89 0.35
CA SER A 106 -3.09 -8.28 -0.86
C SER A 106 -3.80 -8.75 -2.13
N SER A 107 -4.22 -10.01 -2.19
CA SER A 107 -5.00 -10.52 -3.32
C SER A 107 -6.33 -9.79 -3.49
N GLU A 108 -6.99 -9.40 -2.41
CA GLU A 108 -8.24 -8.63 -2.49
C GLU A 108 -7.99 -7.18 -2.98
N VAL A 109 -6.84 -6.57 -2.64
CA VAL A 109 -6.42 -5.29 -3.24
C VAL A 109 -6.22 -5.46 -4.74
N LEU A 110 -5.48 -6.48 -5.15
CA LEU A 110 -5.20 -6.77 -6.56
C LEU A 110 -6.47 -7.05 -7.36
N LYS A 111 -7.43 -7.81 -6.82
CA LYS A 111 -8.76 -8.01 -7.40
C LYS A 111 -9.53 -6.69 -7.56
N SER A 112 -9.44 -5.82 -6.56
CA SER A 112 -10.05 -4.49 -6.62
C SER A 112 -9.46 -3.62 -7.72
N LEU A 113 -8.14 -3.64 -7.90
CA LEU A 113 -7.48 -2.93 -9.00
C LEU A 113 -7.84 -3.54 -10.35
N GLN A 114 -7.82 -4.86 -10.48
CA GLN A 114 -8.22 -5.55 -11.71
C GLN A 114 -9.67 -5.21 -12.12
N SER A 115 -10.57 -5.04 -11.14
CA SER A 115 -11.97 -4.69 -11.40
C SER A 115 -12.17 -3.27 -11.97
N GLN A 116 -11.14 -2.42 -11.95
CA GLN A 116 -11.15 -1.09 -12.56
C GLN A 116 -10.92 -1.16 -14.08
N VAL A 117 -10.47 -2.29 -14.57
CA VAL A 117 -10.21 -2.55 -15.99
C VAL A 117 -11.40 -3.26 -16.61
N GLN A 118 -11.75 -2.89 -17.85
CA GLN A 118 -12.91 -3.48 -18.53
C GLN A 118 -12.66 -4.88 -19.08
N GLU A 119 -11.39 -5.26 -19.24
CA GLU A 119 -10.99 -6.58 -19.77
C GLU A 119 -10.39 -7.48 -18.68
N SER A 120 -10.38 -8.78 -18.91
CA SER A 120 -9.73 -9.74 -18.01
C SER A 120 -8.22 -9.68 -18.18
N ILE A 121 -7.51 -9.28 -17.15
CA ILE A 121 -6.05 -9.21 -17.15
C ILE A 121 -5.48 -10.53 -16.65
N LYS A 122 -4.57 -11.13 -17.42
CA LYS A 122 -3.85 -12.35 -17.04
C LYS A 122 -2.38 -12.13 -16.77
N SER A 123 -1.80 -11.07 -17.35
CA SER A 123 -0.38 -10.76 -17.27
C SER A 123 -0.19 -9.37 -16.67
N VAL A 124 0.70 -9.22 -15.69
CA VAL A 124 0.91 -7.97 -14.96
C VAL A 124 2.36 -7.83 -14.50
N VAL A 125 2.87 -6.60 -14.49
CA VAL A 125 4.08 -6.23 -13.75
C VAL A 125 3.64 -5.66 -12.41
N ILE A 126 4.19 -6.16 -11.29
CA ILE A 126 3.89 -5.64 -9.94
C ILE A 126 5.17 -5.07 -9.35
N THR A 127 5.10 -3.85 -8.80
CA THR A 127 6.24 -3.25 -8.13
C THR A 127 6.43 -3.79 -6.72
N ILE A 128 7.71 -3.91 -6.34
CA ILE A 128 8.14 -4.36 -5.01
C ILE A 128 9.28 -3.48 -4.50
N PRO A 129 9.41 -3.27 -3.19
CA PRO A 129 10.58 -2.62 -2.60
C PRO A 129 11.88 -3.32 -3.00
N ALA A 130 12.95 -2.54 -3.19
CA ALA A 130 14.25 -3.10 -3.56
C ALA A 130 14.81 -4.05 -2.49
N MET A 131 14.44 -3.83 -1.22
CA MET A 131 14.88 -4.62 -0.07
C MET A 131 14.07 -5.91 0.16
N PHE A 132 13.04 -6.21 -0.66
CA PHE A 132 12.27 -7.43 -0.49
C PHE A 132 13.15 -8.68 -0.65
N ASN A 133 13.12 -9.55 0.35
CA ASN A 133 13.75 -10.86 0.31
C ASN A 133 12.91 -11.84 -0.53
N ASP A 134 13.44 -13.05 -0.73
CA ASP A 134 12.81 -14.04 -1.60
C ASP A 134 11.45 -14.53 -1.08
N ASN A 135 11.25 -14.60 0.26
CA ASN A 135 9.94 -14.94 0.82
C ASN A 135 8.90 -13.86 0.50
N GLN A 136 9.27 -12.57 0.59
CA GLN A 136 8.37 -11.46 0.28
C GLN A 136 8.07 -11.38 -1.22
N LYS A 137 9.05 -11.66 -2.09
CA LYS A 137 8.84 -11.77 -3.54
C LYS A 137 7.87 -12.90 -3.87
N THR A 138 8.10 -14.08 -3.32
CA THR A 138 7.22 -15.25 -3.50
C THR A 138 5.80 -14.94 -3.00
N ALA A 139 5.65 -14.39 -1.81
CA ALA A 139 4.37 -13.99 -1.26
C ALA A 139 3.62 -12.97 -2.14
N THR A 140 4.35 -12.06 -2.80
CA THR A 140 3.75 -11.12 -3.75
C THR A 140 3.21 -11.84 -5.00
N ILE A 141 3.95 -12.80 -5.52
CA ILE A 141 3.50 -13.65 -6.65
C ILE A 141 2.29 -14.49 -6.23
N ASP A 142 2.30 -15.06 -5.03
CA ASP A 142 1.18 -15.86 -4.50
C ASP A 142 -0.09 -15.01 -4.35
N ALA A 143 0.04 -13.77 -3.84
CA ALA A 143 -1.07 -12.84 -3.78
C ALA A 143 -1.64 -12.53 -5.17
N ALA A 144 -0.79 -12.37 -6.17
CA ALA A 144 -1.21 -12.13 -7.55
C ALA A 144 -1.88 -13.37 -8.17
N ASN A 145 -1.37 -14.57 -7.91
CA ASN A 145 -1.98 -15.83 -8.33
C ASN A 145 -3.39 -16.00 -7.70
N LEU A 146 -3.52 -15.70 -6.40
CA LEU A 146 -4.81 -15.69 -5.69
C LEU A 146 -5.79 -14.65 -6.26
N ALA A 147 -5.28 -13.57 -6.84
CA ALA A 147 -6.09 -12.57 -7.52
C ALA A 147 -6.50 -12.98 -8.95
N GLY A 148 -5.92 -14.07 -9.49
CA GLY A 148 -6.27 -14.64 -10.80
C GLY A 148 -5.36 -14.21 -11.96
N PHE A 149 -4.21 -13.59 -11.65
CA PHE A 149 -3.13 -13.39 -12.60
C PHE A 149 -2.40 -14.73 -12.84
N SER A 150 -1.99 -15.00 -14.06
CA SER A 150 -1.29 -16.23 -14.44
C SER A 150 0.15 -15.98 -14.90
N GLN A 151 0.48 -14.74 -15.23
CA GLN A 151 1.82 -14.30 -15.55
C GLN A 151 2.13 -13.03 -14.75
N VAL A 152 3.09 -13.12 -13.85
CA VAL A 152 3.47 -12.03 -12.95
C VAL A 152 4.97 -11.77 -13.10
N GLU A 153 5.32 -10.54 -13.40
CA GLU A 153 6.70 -10.06 -13.39
C GLU A 153 6.85 -9.06 -12.25
N LEU A 154 7.93 -9.16 -11.50
CA LEU A 154 8.23 -8.23 -10.41
C LEU A 154 9.23 -7.19 -10.90
N LEU A 155 8.98 -5.93 -10.56
CA LEU A 155 9.86 -4.81 -10.85
C LEU A 155 10.17 -4.07 -9.55
N GLN A 156 11.42 -3.74 -9.30
CA GLN A 156 11.79 -2.96 -8.13
C GLN A 156 11.25 -1.52 -8.23
N GLU A 157 10.61 -1.02 -7.17
CA GLU A 157 10.01 0.32 -7.09
C GLU A 157 10.98 1.44 -7.52
N PRO A 158 12.26 1.46 -7.06
CA PRO A 158 13.19 2.50 -7.47
C PRO A 158 13.55 2.43 -8.97
N ILE A 159 13.59 1.24 -9.57
CA ILE A 159 13.79 1.10 -11.01
C ILE A 159 12.57 1.62 -11.79
N ALA A 160 11.37 1.29 -11.33
CA ALA A 160 10.14 1.81 -11.92
C ALA A 160 10.08 3.34 -11.85
N ALA A 161 10.44 3.92 -10.70
CA ALA A 161 10.48 5.37 -10.49
C ALA A 161 11.52 6.06 -11.41
N ALA A 162 12.73 5.52 -11.47
CA ALA A 162 13.78 6.04 -12.35
C ALA A 162 13.37 6.00 -13.83
N THR A 163 12.78 4.87 -14.27
CA THR A 163 12.25 4.72 -15.63
C THR A 163 11.15 5.73 -15.94
N ALA A 164 10.19 5.92 -15.00
CA ALA A 164 9.10 6.88 -15.17
C ALA A 164 9.58 8.33 -15.21
N PHE A 165 10.68 8.64 -14.53
CA PHE A 165 11.32 9.96 -14.55
C PHE A 165 12.07 10.26 -15.85
N GLY A 166 12.16 9.29 -16.77
CA GLY A 166 12.82 9.44 -18.07
C GLY A 166 14.29 9.02 -18.09
N VAL A 167 14.69 8.27 -17.08
CA VAL A 167 15.97 7.57 -17.10
C VAL A 167 15.77 6.28 -17.88
N ASP A 168 16.00 6.36 -19.17
CA ASP A 168 15.83 5.26 -20.12
C ASP A 168 17.18 4.76 -20.66
N GLU A 169 17.11 3.87 -21.63
CA GLU A 169 18.28 3.29 -22.33
C GLU A 169 19.22 4.33 -22.99
N GLN A 170 18.80 5.61 -23.08
CA GLN A 170 19.61 6.71 -23.62
C GLN A 170 20.30 7.51 -22.50
N ALA A 171 20.03 7.19 -21.24
CA ALA A 171 20.73 7.81 -20.12
C ALA A 171 22.24 7.48 -20.22
N LYS A 172 23.07 8.52 -20.06
CA LYS A 172 24.52 8.33 -19.97
C LYS A 172 24.83 7.49 -18.72
N ASP A 173 25.90 6.68 -18.82
CA ASP A 173 26.42 5.95 -17.67
C ASP A 173 26.57 6.87 -16.46
N GLY A 174 26.19 6.36 -15.29
CA GLY A 174 26.21 7.15 -14.08
C GLY A 174 25.50 6.48 -12.92
N ASN A 175 25.35 7.27 -11.85
CA ASN A 175 24.64 6.82 -10.65
C ASN A 175 23.47 7.75 -10.35
N ILE A 176 22.37 7.16 -9.91
CA ILE A 176 21.14 7.85 -9.48
C ILE A 176 20.82 7.44 -8.07
N LEU A 177 20.46 8.42 -7.25
CA LEU A 177 19.91 8.19 -5.92
C LEU A 177 18.40 8.38 -5.99
N VAL A 178 17.65 7.31 -5.68
CA VAL A 178 16.19 7.34 -5.58
C VAL A 178 15.79 7.39 -4.11
N PHE A 179 14.99 8.38 -3.77
CA PHE A 179 14.35 8.55 -2.46
C PHE A 179 12.87 8.21 -2.60
N ASP A 180 12.45 7.12 -1.99
CA ASP A 180 11.04 6.73 -1.91
C ASP A 180 10.55 6.88 -0.46
N PHE A 181 9.77 7.93 -0.20
CA PHE A 181 9.18 8.21 1.11
C PHE A 181 7.68 8.00 1.01
N GLY A 182 7.26 6.76 1.26
CA GLY A 182 5.87 6.36 1.23
C GLY A 182 5.07 6.73 2.49
N GLY A 183 3.82 6.29 2.55
CA GLY A 183 2.96 6.49 3.72
C GLY A 183 3.41 5.70 4.95
N GLY A 184 4.13 4.61 4.76
CA GLY A 184 4.52 3.70 5.83
C GLY A 184 5.95 3.17 5.77
N THR A 185 6.67 3.37 4.68
CA THR A 185 8.05 2.93 4.46
C THR A 185 8.88 4.07 3.90
N PHE A 186 10.16 4.02 4.16
CA PHE A 186 11.16 4.90 3.58
C PHE A 186 12.28 4.03 2.98
N ASP A 187 12.52 4.20 1.69
CA ASP A 187 13.54 3.48 0.94
C ASP A 187 14.46 4.47 0.22
N VAL A 188 15.76 4.24 0.29
CA VAL A 188 16.80 4.96 -0.47
C VAL A 188 17.58 3.95 -1.27
N CYS A 189 17.68 4.16 -2.57
CA CYS A 189 18.36 3.24 -3.46
C CYS A 189 19.39 3.95 -4.33
N LEU A 190 20.60 3.42 -4.37
CA LEU A 190 21.62 3.79 -5.33
C LEU A 190 21.49 2.89 -6.56
N ILE A 191 21.20 3.48 -7.70
CA ILE A 191 21.11 2.79 -9.00
C ILE A 191 22.30 3.19 -9.84
N SER A 192 23.03 2.22 -10.40
CA SER A 192 23.98 2.49 -11.49
C SER A 192 23.31 2.26 -12.84
N ILE A 193 23.75 3.03 -13.82
CA ILE A 193 23.42 2.86 -15.22
C ILE A 193 24.72 2.58 -15.94
N GLU A 194 24.82 1.43 -16.56
CA GLU A 194 25.98 0.98 -17.34
C GLU A 194 25.45 0.34 -18.62
N ASP A 195 25.88 0.86 -19.79
CA ASP A 195 25.42 0.37 -21.11
C ASP A 195 23.88 0.31 -21.25
N GLY A 196 23.15 1.30 -20.68
CA GLY A 196 21.68 1.35 -20.68
C GLY A 196 21.01 0.36 -19.73
N ILE A 197 21.77 -0.38 -18.92
CA ILE A 197 21.24 -1.32 -17.93
C ILE A 197 21.22 -0.65 -16.55
N MET A 198 20.04 -0.57 -15.94
CA MET A 198 19.86 -0.09 -14.57
C MET A 198 20.01 -1.24 -13.58
N GLN A 199 20.85 -1.04 -12.56
CA GLN A 199 21.05 -2.00 -11.47
C GLN A 199 21.03 -1.29 -10.12
N VAL A 200 20.28 -1.84 -9.17
CA VAL A 200 20.37 -1.42 -7.77
C VAL A 200 21.70 -1.90 -7.20
N LYS A 201 22.57 -0.96 -6.83
CA LYS A 201 23.89 -1.24 -6.25
C LYS A 201 23.84 -1.31 -4.73
N ASP A 202 23.03 -0.45 -4.11
CA ASP A 202 22.90 -0.40 -2.66
C ASP A 202 21.51 0.09 -2.27
N THR A 203 21.05 -0.34 -1.11
CA THR A 203 19.74 0.03 -0.57
C THR A 203 19.86 0.33 0.93
N GLY A 204 19.12 1.33 1.38
CA GLY A 204 18.94 1.65 2.79
C GLY A 204 17.53 2.13 3.02
N GLY A 205 17.14 2.26 4.26
CA GLY A 205 15.79 2.76 4.59
C GLY A 205 15.28 2.25 5.91
N ASP A 206 14.00 2.48 6.15
CA ASP A 206 13.28 2.01 7.33
C ASP A 206 11.86 1.60 6.93
N VAL A 207 11.56 0.32 7.08
CA VAL A 207 10.26 -0.28 6.74
C VAL A 207 9.13 0.14 7.70
N TRP A 208 9.44 0.88 8.76
CA TRP A 208 8.51 1.39 9.75
C TRP A 208 8.41 2.92 9.77
N LEU A 209 9.14 3.63 8.91
CA LEU A 209 9.15 5.08 8.79
C LEU A 209 8.41 5.50 7.52
N GLY A 210 7.43 6.40 7.66
CA GLY A 210 6.69 6.97 6.54
C GLY A 210 5.84 8.17 6.95
N GLY A 211 5.04 8.69 6.03
CA GLY A 211 4.17 9.84 6.25
C GLY A 211 3.29 9.71 7.48
N LYS A 212 2.78 8.49 7.77
CA LYS A 212 2.00 8.21 8.98
C LYS A 212 2.75 8.60 10.26
N ASN A 213 4.04 8.28 10.34
CA ASN A 213 4.85 8.60 11.53
C ASN A 213 5.07 10.10 11.68
N LEU A 214 5.15 10.84 10.56
CA LEU A 214 5.18 12.31 10.60
C LEU A 214 3.85 12.88 11.09
N ASP A 215 2.73 12.37 10.59
CA ASP A 215 1.39 12.79 11.02
C ASP A 215 1.20 12.53 12.51
N GLU A 216 1.57 11.35 13.02
CA GLU A 216 1.54 11.00 14.44
C GLU A 216 2.42 11.94 15.28
N ALA A 217 3.63 12.23 14.80
CA ALA A 217 4.54 13.16 15.51
C ALA A 217 3.99 14.59 15.56
N ILE A 218 3.34 15.07 14.50
CA ILE A 218 2.68 16.38 14.46
C ILE A 218 1.52 16.41 15.48
N ILE A 219 0.71 15.36 15.50
CA ILE A 219 -0.40 15.24 16.43
C ILE A 219 0.11 15.24 17.85
N ASP A 220 1.07 14.40 18.19
CA ASP A 220 1.57 14.23 19.56
C ASP A 220 2.37 15.42 20.08
N LYS A 221 3.21 16.00 19.23
CA LYS A 221 4.15 17.04 19.66
C LYS A 221 3.63 18.47 19.49
N ILE A 222 2.66 18.69 18.61
CA ILE A 222 2.16 20.01 18.28
C ILE A 222 0.66 20.14 18.62
N ILE A 223 -0.18 19.29 18.01
CA ILE A 223 -1.64 19.45 18.11
C ILE A 223 -2.14 19.14 19.52
N LEU A 224 -1.80 17.99 20.08
CA LEU A 224 -2.28 17.58 21.41
C LEU A 224 -1.84 18.54 22.53
N PRO A 225 -0.58 18.99 22.61
CA PRO A 225 -0.18 19.98 23.61
C PRO A 225 -0.94 21.31 23.47
N TRP A 226 -1.17 21.75 22.21
CA TRP A 226 -1.93 22.96 21.95
C TRP A 226 -3.42 22.82 22.38
N VAL A 227 -4.05 21.68 22.03
CA VAL A 227 -5.44 21.39 22.39
C VAL A 227 -5.59 21.29 23.91
N LYS A 228 -4.67 20.59 24.60
CA LYS A 228 -4.66 20.50 26.08
C LYS A 228 -4.53 21.85 26.75
N LYS A 229 -3.68 22.73 26.19
CA LYS A 229 -3.47 24.08 26.74
C LYS A 229 -4.70 24.98 26.59
N ASN A 230 -5.43 24.85 25.48
CA ASN A 230 -6.53 25.77 25.13
C ASN A 230 -7.93 25.23 25.47
N PHE A 231 -8.06 23.91 25.69
CA PHE A 231 -9.32 23.25 25.99
C PHE A 231 -9.17 22.32 27.19
N LYS A 232 -10.13 22.29 28.11
CA LYS A 232 -10.13 21.43 29.29
C LYS A 232 -10.53 19.99 28.92
N ILE A 233 -9.65 19.29 28.18
CA ILE A 233 -9.95 17.94 27.66
C ILE A 233 -9.21 16.82 28.38
N ASP A 234 -8.42 17.11 29.41
CA ASP A 234 -7.60 16.10 30.12
C ASP A 234 -8.43 14.93 30.67
N SER A 235 -9.71 15.16 31.01
CA SER A 235 -10.63 14.11 31.47
C SER A 235 -11.13 13.16 30.36
N TYR A 236 -10.95 13.53 29.09
CA TYR A 236 -11.41 12.76 27.92
C TYR A 236 -10.27 11.98 27.23
N LEU A 237 -9.02 12.29 27.56
CA LEU A 237 -7.84 11.66 26.92
C LEU A 237 -7.16 10.70 27.91
N ASN A 238 -7.79 9.56 28.19
CA ASN A 238 -7.07 8.43 28.79
C ASN A 238 -6.10 7.87 27.76
N ASP A 239 -4.93 7.38 28.21
CA ASP A 239 -3.85 6.93 27.34
C ASP A 239 -4.28 5.86 26.31
N ASP A 240 -5.19 4.95 26.66
CA ASP A 240 -5.75 3.95 25.76
C ASP A 240 -6.65 4.54 24.64
N LYS A 241 -7.20 5.72 24.83
CA LYS A 241 -8.04 6.40 23.84
C LYS A 241 -7.22 7.26 22.88
N LYS A 242 -5.98 7.60 23.20
CA LYS A 242 -5.09 8.37 22.31
C LYS A 242 -4.85 7.65 20.99
N SER A 243 -4.52 6.36 21.03
CA SER A 243 -4.18 5.60 19.82
C SER A 243 -5.39 5.41 18.89
N THR A 244 -6.60 5.37 19.45
CA THR A 244 -7.84 5.14 18.71
C THR A 244 -8.43 6.43 18.10
N ALA A 245 -8.15 7.60 18.70
CA ALA A 245 -8.69 8.88 18.25
C ALA A 245 -7.87 9.51 17.10
N LEU A 246 -6.59 9.16 16.99
CA LEU A 246 -5.61 9.86 16.17
C LEU A 246 -5.09 9.02 14.99
N ASN A 247 -5.38 7.72 14.99
CA ASN A 247 -5.17 6.81 13.89
C ASN A 247 -6.50 6.60 13.13
#